data_8e07933bb4020bfd1245fe4951991714
#
_entry.id   8e07933bb4020bfd1245fe4951991714
#
_cell.length_a   1.000
_cell.length_b   1.000
_cell.length_c   1.000
_cell.angle_alpha   90.00
_cell.angle_beta   90.00
_cell.angle_gamma   90.00
#
_symmetry.space_group_name_H-M   'P 1'
#
loop_
_entity.id
_entity.type
_entity.pdbx_description
1 polymer ?
#
loop_
_entity_poly.entity_id
_entity_poly.type
_entity_poly.pdbx_seq_one_letter_code
_entity_poly.pdbx_strand_id
1 'polypeptide(L)'
;MATARRRKLNRTEVEKLVEELLAQENIDKSVLFAFAETINGAKFKEPKAAKKKAMTMTEARKAVLDTFGCKTATDLKKNKTFSMSIVGEDYGLKTKADWMKLYRRWVAVPESERGLTGATCINGIDVLENFRPWHVFGLDSSTATPEDVKSAFRELAKTHHPDMGGDARVFERLQKMRDSVLALMA
;
A
#
# COMPACT_ATOMS: atom_id res chain seq x y z
N MET A 1 1.40 -42.38 40.93
CA MET A 1 0.82 -42.02 39.63
C MET A 1 1.49 -40.73 39.14
N ALA A 2 2.28 -40.81 38.09
CA ALA A 2 2.97 -39.63 37.56
C ALA A 2 1.96 -38.75 36.82
N THR A 3 1.74 -37.54 37.31
CA THR A 3 0.95 -36.54 36.63
C THR A 3 1.68 -36.09 35.38
N ALA A 4 1.21 -36.52 34.21
CA ALA A 4 1.72 -36.07 32.92
C ALA A 4 1.65 -34.55 32.86
N ARG A 5 2.81 -33.89 32.79
CA ARG A 5 2.88 -32.45 32.58
C ARG A 5 2.18 -32.15 31.24
N ARG A 6 1.00 -31.49 31.28
CA ARG A 6 0.32 -31.01 30.07
C ARG A 6 1.27 -30.10 29.30
N ARG A 7 1.57 -30.47 28.05
CA ARG A 7 2.35 -29.63 27.14
C ARG A 7 1.54 -28.38 26.84
N LYS A 8 2.14 -27.20 27.03
CA LYS A 8 1.54 -25.92 26.61
C LYS A 8 1.62 -25.80 25.10
N LEU A 9 0.52 -25.48 24.47
CA LEU A 9 0.46 -25.20 23.03
C LEU A 9 1.12 -23.84 22.74
N ASN A 10 1.79 -23.73 21.61
CA ASN A 10 2.30 -22.46 21.12
C ASN A 10 1.21 -21.76 20.26
N ARG A 11 1.43 -20.48 19.90
CA ARG A 11 0.46 -19.70 19.12
C ARG A 11 0.10 -20.35 17.79
N THR A 12 1.08 -20.87 17.06
CA THR A 12 0.88 -21.49 15.74
C THR A 12 0.01 -22.75 15.83
N GLU A 13 0.23 -23.57 16.87
CA GLU A 13 -0.59 -24.76 17.12
C GLU A 13 -2.05 -24.37 17.44
N VAL A 14 -2.26 -23.28 18.20
CA VAL A 14 -3.59 -22.77 18.51
C VAL A 14 -4.25 -22.13 17.29
N GLU A 15 -3.51 -21.37 16.47
CA GLU A 15 -4.03 -20.79 15.22
C GLU A 15 -4.58 -21.88 14.28
N LYS A 16 -3.84 -22.97 14.11
CA LYS A 16 -4.29 -24.10 13.28
C LYS A 16 -5.57 -24.75 13.83
N LEU A 17 -5.65 -24.98 15.13
CA LEU A 17 -6.86 -25.53 15.75
C LEU A 17 -8.05 -24.58 15.66
N VAL A 18 -7.82 -23.28 15.80
CA VAL A 18 -8.84 -22.25 15.62
C VAL A 18 -9.38 -22.23 14.19
N GLU A 19 -8.50 -22.32 13.18
CA GLU A 19 -8.92 -22.39 11.78
C GLU A 19 -9.73 -23.66 11.46
N GLU A 20 -9.34 -24.79 12.02
CA GLU A 20 -10.10 -26.04 11.89
C GLU A 20 -11.49 -25.95 12.53
N LEU A 21 -11.61 -25.27 13.68
CA LEU A 21 -12.91 -25.07 14.34
C LEU A 21 -13.79 -24.05 13.60
N LEU A 22 -13.21 -22.97 13.07
CA LEU A 22 -13.95 -21.97 12.30
C LEU A 22 -14.53 -22.55 11.00
N ALA A 23 -13.88 -23.59 10.43
CA ALA A 23 -14.39 -24.28 9.25
C ALA A 23 -15.65 -25.13 9.55
N GLN A 24 -15.90 -25.47 10.81
CA GLN A 24 -17.00 -26.34 11.24
C GLN A 24 -18.16 -25.56 11.88
N GLU A 25 -17.86 -24.45 12.55
CA GLU A 25 -18.82 -23.68 13.34
C GLU A 25 -18.63 -22.18 13.12
N ASN A 26 -19.73 -21.42 13.14
CA ASN A 26 -19.68 -19.95 12.98
C ASN A 26 -19.35 -19.27 14.34
N ILE A 27 -18.16 -19.52 14.87
CA ILE A 27 -17.68 -18.98 16.14
C ILE A 27 -16.70 -17.83 15.88
N ASP A 28 -16.78 -16.76 16.70
CA ASP A 28 -15.86 -15.64 16.58
C ASP A 28 -14.42 -16.05 16.94
N LYS A 29 -13.47 -15.76 16.04
CA LYS A 29 -12.05 -16.07 16.20
C LYS A 29 -11.45 -15.49 17.49
N SER A 30 -11.90 -14.31 17.91
CA SER A 30 -11.41 -13.65 19.13
C SER A 30 -11.79 -14.40 20.39
N VAL A 31 -12.98 -14.99 20.42
CA VAL A 31 -13.48 -15.79 21.53
C VAL A 31 -12.65 -17.08 21.68
N LEU A 32 -12.35 -17.74 20.58
CA LEU A 32 -11.51 -18.94 20.58
C LEU A 32 -10.08 -18.64 21.07
N PHE A 33 -9.49 -17.54 20.68
CA PHE A 33 -8.19 -17.12 21.17
C PHE A 33 -8.20 -16.79 22.67
N ALA A 34 -9.19 -16.04 23.15
CA ALA A 34 -9.34 -15.71 24.56
C ALA A 34 -9.52 -16.98 25.42
N PHE A 35 -10.30 -17.95 24.94
CA PHE A 35 -10.45 -19.25 25.59
C PHE A 35 -9.12 -20.01 25.63
N ALA A 36 -8.41 -20.08 24.51
CA ALA A 36 -7.11 -20.76 24.42
C ALA A 36 -6.06 -20.13 25.35
N GLU A 37 -6.02 -18.79 25.46
CA GLU A 37 -5.14 -18.05 26.38
C GLU A 37 -5.47 -18.38 27.86
N THR A 38 -6.76 -18.45 28.18
CA THR A 38 -7.23 -18.78 29.52
C THR A 38 -6.79 -20.20 29.92
N ILE A 39 -6.98 -21.19 29.04
CA ILE A 39 -6.57 -22.58 29.28
C ILE A 39 -5.03 -22.71 29.33
N ASN A 40 -4.32 -21.94 28.51
CA ASN A 40 -2.84 -21.97 28.47
C ASN A 40 -2.21 -21.23 29.67
N GLY A 41 -3.00 -20.42 30.40
CA GLY A 41 -2.54 -19.64 31.56
C GLY A 41 -1.57 -18.51 31.22
N ALA A 42 -1.49 -18.11 29.95
CA ALA A 42 -0.67 -16.98 29.49
C ALA A 42 -1.16 -16.46 28.13
N LYS A 43 -1.04 -15.15 27.91
CA LYS A 43 -1.30 -14.55 26.61
C LYS A 43 -0.29 -15.01 25.56
N PHE A 44 -0.75 -15.26 24.35
CA PHE A 44 0.13 -15.53 23.24
C PHE A 44 0.86 -14.24 22.82
N LYS A 45 2.19 -14.34 22.66
CA LYS A 45 2.94 -13.21 22.10
C LYS A 45 2.48 -12.97 20.67
N GLU A 46 1.99 -11.77 20.39
CA GLU A 46 1.69 -11.40 19.01
C GLU A 46 2.95 -11.55 18.15
N PRO A 47 2.83 -12.12 16.93
CA PRO A 47 3.94 -12.11 16.00
C PRO A 47 4.34 -10.66 15.77
N LYS A 48 5.59 -10.30 16.07
CA LYS A 48 6.09 -8.98 15.69
C LYS A 48 5.89 -8.87 14.19
N ALA A 49 5.02 -7.93 13.76
CA ALA A 49 4.84 -7.64 12.35
C ALA A 49 6.23 -7.48 11.73
N ALA A 50 6.54 -8.32 10.74
CA ALA A 50 7.82 -8.26 10.07
C ALA A 50 7.99 -6.84 9.53
N LYS A 51 8.94 -6.09 10.08
CA LYS A 51 9.22 -4.71 9.64
C LYS A 51 9.59 -4.80 8.16
N LYS A 52 8.70 -4.36 7.28
CA LYS A 52 8.97 -4.28 5.85
C LYS A 52 10.25 -3.50 5.67
N LYS A 53 11.22 -4.07 4.97
CA LYS A 53 12.53 -3.44 4.75
C LYS A 53 12.34 -2.16 3.95
N ALA A 54 12.75 -1.04 4.52
CA ALA A 54 12.70 0.24 3.81
C ALA A 54 13.67 0.21 2.62
N MET A 55 13.18 0.58 1.44
CA MET A 55 13.96 0.64 0.21
C MET A 55 15.17 1.58 0.39
N THR A 56 16.31 1.14 -0.09
CA THR A 56 17.54 1.92 -0.10
C THR A 56 17.58 2.89 -1.30
N MET A 57 18.42 3.93 -1.22
CA MET A 57 18.65 4.84 -2.36
C MET A 57 19.16 4.09 -3.59
N THR A 58 20.04 3.10 -3.39
CA THR A 58 20.66 2.32 -4.49
C THR A 58 19.62 1.48 -5.21
N GLU A 59 18.71 0.83 -4.48
CA GLU A 59 17.61 0.03 -5.05
C GLU A 59 16.65 0.93 -5.85
N ALA A 60 16.23 2.06 -5.27
CA ALA A 60 15.35 3.01 -5.96
C ALA A 60 15.99 3.58 -7.23
N ARG A 61 17.27 4.01 -7.13
CA ARG A 61 18.03 4.51 -8.27
C ARG A 61 18.15 3.48 -9.40
N LYS A 62 18.53 2.25 -9.05
CA LYS A 62 18.67 1.17 -10.03
C LYS A 62 17.35 0.93 -10.76
N ALA A 63 16.26 0.77 -10.04
CA ALA A 63 14.95 0.52 -10.63
C ALA A 63 14.47 1.65 -11.56
N VAL A 64 14.70 2.92 -11.17
CA VAL A 64 14.38 4.07 -12.04
C VAL A 64 15.24 4.07 -13.29
N LEU A 65 16.55 3.83 -13.17
CA LEU A 65 17.45 3.78 -14.34
C LEU A 65 17.05 2.66 -15.31
N ASP A 66 16.73 1.49 -14.78
CA ASP A 66 16.28 0.33 -15.58
C ASP A 66 14.98 0.65 -16.34
N THR A 67 14.04 1.37 -15.71
CA THR A 67 12.76 1.77 -16.36
C THR A 67 12.99 2.66 -17.60
N PHE A 68 14.01 3.52 -17.57
CA PHE A 68 14.34 4.40 -18.71
C PHE A 68 15.46 3.85 -19.60
N GLY A 69 15.93 2.61 -19.37
CA GLY A 69 17.01 1.99 -20.12
C GLY A 69 18.37 2.71 -19.98
N CYS A 70 18.57 3.39 -18.84
CA CYS A 70 19.77 4.18 -18.56
C CYS A 70 20.72 3.44 -17.61
N LYS A 71 22.03 3.63 -17.78
CA LYS A 71 23.05 3.04 -16.89
C LYS A 71 23.44 3.99 -15.75
N THR A 72 23.39 5.29 -16.01
CA THR A 72 23.83 6.31 -15.05
C THR A 72 22.81 7.44 -14.89
N ALA A 73 22.91 8.18 -13.79
CA ALA A 73 22.08 9.38 -13.58
C ALA A 73 22.36 10.47 -14.62
N THR A 74 23.58 10.49 -15.19
CA THR A 74 23.94 11.41 -16.27
C THR A 74 23.22 11.04 -17.57
N ASP A 75 23.12 9.75 -17.87
CA ASP A 75 22.37 9.25 -19.03
C ASP A 75 20.90 9.56 -18.88
N LEU A 76 20.34 9.39 -17.67
CA LEU A 76 18.95 9.72 -17.37
C LEU A 76 18.65 11.20 -17.64
N LYS A 77 19.53 12.11 -17.23
CA LYS A 77 19.38 13.55 -17.51
C LYS A 77 19.38 13.88 -19.02
N LYS A 78 20.07 13.09 -19.82
CA LYS A 78 20.12 13.25 -21.28
C LYS A 78 18.99 12.51 -22.01
N ASN A 79 18.27 11.66 -21.32
CA ASN A 79 17.19 10.87 -21.90
C ASN A 79 15.99 11.78 -22.22
N LYS A 80 15.61 11.84 -23.49
CA LYS A 80 14.52 12.71 -23.98
C LYS A 80 13.17 12.35 -23.34
N THR A 81 12.86 11.07 -23.22
CA THR A 81 11.61 10.59 -22.61
C THR A 81 11.53 11.04 -21.16
N PHE A 82 12.62 10.89 -20.39
CA PHE A 82 12.67 11.37 -19.02
C PHE A 82 12.50 12.89 -18.95
N SER A 83 13.26 13.66 -19.76
CA SER A 83 13.17 15.13 -19.77
C SER A 83 11.77 15.64 -20.10
N MET A 84 11.10 15.02 -21.08
CA MET A 84 9.72 15.37 -21.43
C MET A 84 8.73 15.00 -20.34
N SER A 85 8.98 13.93 -19.60
CA SER A 85 8.07 13.44 -18.55
C SER A 85 8.15 14.23 -17.24
N ILE A 86 9.18 15.06 -17.06
CA ILE A 86 9.40 15.88 -15.85
C ILE A 86 9.29 17.39 -16.12
N VAL A 87 8.73 17.79 -17.25
CA VAL A 87 8.59 19.21 -17.60
C VAL A 87 7.88 19.96 -16.46
N GLY A 88 8.54 21.02 -15.97
CA GLY A 88 8.04 21.84 -14.84
C GLY A 88 8.38 21.32 -13.45
N GLU A 89 9.11 20.20 -13.33
CA GLU A 89 9.57 19.69 -12.05
C GLU A 89 11.09 19.53 -12.03
N ASP A 90 11.75 19.96 -10.94
CA ASP A 90 13.19 19.73 -10.74
C ASP A 90 13.40 18.51 -9.82
N TYR A 91 14.12 17.53 -10.34
CA TYR A 91 14.60 16.37 -9.60
C TYR A 91 16.11 16.47 -9.48
N GLY A 92 16.59 16.82 -8.30
CA GLY A 92 18.03 16.97 -8.04
C GLY A 92 18.88 15.73 -8.32
N LEU A 93 18.28 14.52 -8.31
CA LEU A 93 18.94 13.21 -8.49
C LEU A 93 20.13 12.97 -7.54
N LYS A 94 20.18 13.68 -6.42
CA LYS A 94 21.29 13.63 -5.46
C LYS A 94 20.90 12.91 -4.17
N THR A 95 19.65 13.06 -3.72
CA THR A 95 19.21 12.55 -2.43
C THR A 95 18.39 11.28 -2.58
N LYS A 96 18.26 10.53 -1.48
CA LYS A 96 17.34 9.39 -1.42
C LYS A 96 15.90 9.83 -1.69
N ALA A 97 15.50 11.00 -1.22
CA ALA A 97 14.16 11.55 -1.42
C ALA A 97 13.84 11.76 -2.90
N ASP A 98 14.79 12.31 -3.69
CA ASP A 98 14.62 12.50 -5.13
C ASP A 98 14.38 11.16 -5.85
N TRP A 99 15.22 10.16 -5.55
CA TRP A 99 15.09 8.83 -6.15
C TRP A 99 13.82 8.10 -5.72
N MET A 100 13.39 8.26 -4.48
CA MET A 100 12.13 7.69 -3.99
C MET A 100 10.91 8.35 -4.66
N LYS A 101 10.94 9.68 -4.87
CA LYS A 101 9.90 10.42 -5.60
C LYS A 101 9.77 9.91 -7.04
N LEU A 102 10.90 9.70 -7.74
CA LEU A 102 10.91 9.11 -9.07
C LEU A 102 10.43 7.66 -9.08
N TYR A 103 10.87 6.86 -8.11
CA TYR A 103 10.45 5.47 -7.97
C TYR A 103 8.93 5.36 -7.81
N ARG A 104 8.34 6.14 -6.89
CA ARG A 104 6.89 6.17 -6.68
C ARG A 104 6.12 6.60 -7.92
N ARG A 105 6.69 7.49 -8.73
CA ARG A 105 6.05 8.00 -9.94
C ARG A 105 6.14 7.01 -11.10
N TRP A 106 7.31 6.44 -11.37
CA TRP A 106 7.59 5.72 -12.61
C TRP A 106 7.70 4.20 -12.45
N VAL A 107 8.06 3.71 -11.27
CA VAL A 107 8.25 2.28 -11.04
C VAL A 107 7.06 1.67 -10.29
N ALA A 108 6.98 1.86 -8.98
CA ALA A 108 5.94 1.27 -8.14
C ALA A 108 5.80 2.00 -6.80
N VAL A 109 4.79 1.62 -6.02
CA VAL A 109 4.74 1.93 -4.59
C VAL A 109 5.75 1.05 -3.86
N PRO A 110 6.66 1.61 -3.04
CA PRO A 110 7.59 0.82 -2.24
C PRO A 110 6.87 -0.18 -1.35
N GLU A 111 7.44 -1.36 -1.15
CA GLU A 111 6.81 -2.41 -0.33
C GLU A 111 6.54 -1.95 1.12
N SER A 112 7.44 -1.13 1.68
CA SER A 112 7.27 -0.53 3.00
C SER A 112 6.10 0.45 3.10
N GLU A 113 5.59 0.93 1.97
CA GLU A 113 4.50 1.91 1.85
C GLU A 113 3.18 1.28 1.39
N ARG A 114 3.12 -0.05 1.31
CA ARG A 114 1.90 -0.81 0.97
C ARG A 114 1.20 -1.32 2.22
N GLY A 115 -0.14 -1.34 2.17
CA GLY A 115 -0.97 -1.79 3.28
C GLY A 115 -0.98 -0.77 4.43
N LEU A 116 -0.77 0.52 4.13
CA LEU A 116 -0.89 1.61 5.09
C LEU A 116 -2.36 1.95 5.35
N THR A 117 -2.63 2.39 6.57
CA THR A 117 -3.94 2.89 7.01
C THR A 117 -3.78 4.29 7.59
N GLY A 118 -4.78 5.14 7.43
CA GLY A 118 -4.77 6.51 7.95
C GLY A 118 -5.65 7.44 7.10
N ALA A 119 -5.79 8.68 7.53
CA ALA A 119 -6.66 9.68 6.88
C ALA A 119 -6.24 10.01 5.42
N THR A 120 -4.97 9.83 5.09
CA THR A 120 -4.41 10.07 3.75
C THR A 120 -4.24 8.79 2.93
N CYS A 121 -4.63 7.63 3.50
CA CYS A 121 -4.43 6.33 2.87
C CYS A 121 -5.72 5.81 2.22
N ILE A 122 -5.63 5.43 0.95
CA ILE A 122 -6.73 4.80 0.19
C ILE A 122 -6.17 3.53 -0.47
N ASN A 123 -6.88 2.43 -0.34
CA ASN A 123 -6.48 1.12 -0.85
C ASN A 123 -5.04 0.73 -0.46
N GLY A 124 -4.67 1.08 0.78
CA GLY A 124 -3.38 0.67 1.36
C GLY A 124 -2.18 1.52 0.97
N ILE A 125 -2.36 2.66 0.29
CA ILE A 125 -1.27 3.58 -0.06
C ILE A 125 -1.60 5.01 0.36
N ASP A 126 -0.59 5.79 0.78
CA ASP A 126 -0.72 7.22 0.99
C ASP A 126 -0.83 7.94 -0.36
N VAL A 127 -1.98 8.59 -0.60
CA VAL A 127 -2.29 9.24 -1.90
C VAL A 127 -1.56 10.57 -2.07
N LEU A 128 -1.07 11.20 -1.01
CA LEU A 128 -0.29 12.42 -1.10
C LEU A 128 1.13 12.12 -1.59
N GLU A 129 1.70 11.00 -1.16
CA GLU A 129 3.03 10.55 -1.58
C GLU A 129 3.02 9.78 -2.91
N ASN A 130 1.92 9.08 -3.21
CA ASN A 130 1.81 8.18 -4.36
C ASN A 130 0.69 8.63 -5.32
N PHE A 131 1.05 8.93 -6.58
CA PHE A 131 0.06 9.22 -7.63
C PHE A 131 -0.20 7.96 -8.46
N ARG A 132 -1.12 7.13 -7.99
CA ARG A 132 -1.49 5.84 -8.61
C ARG A 132 -3.01 5.74 -8.80
N PRO A 133 -3.58 6.49 -9.77
CA PRO A 133 -5.03 6.63 -9.89
C PRO A 133 -5.75 5.29 -10.05
N TRP A 134 -5.29 4.40 -10.91
CA TRP A 134 -5.91 3.09 -11.12
C TRP A 134 -5.98 2.27 -9.83
N HIS A 135 -4.90 2.25 -9.04
CA HIS A 135 -4.86 1.57 -7.76
C HIS A 135 -5.77 2.25 -6.72
N VAL A 136 -5.77 3.58 -6.66
CA VAL A 136 -6.60 4.36 -5.73
C VAL A 136 -8.09 4.18 -6.02
N PHE A 137 -8.48 4.16 -7.29
CA PHE A 137 -9.86 3.89 -7.71
C PHE A 137 -10.25 2.42 -7.68
N GLY A 138 -9.29 1.50 -7.48
CA GLY A 138 -9.55 0.06 -7.50
C GLY A 138 -9.95 -0.47 -8.88
N LEU A 139 -9.47 0.18 -9.96
CA LEU A 139 -9.83 -0.12 -11.34
C LEU A 139 -8.66 -0.74 -12.10
N ASP A 140 -8.99 -1.60 -13.06
CA ASP A 140 -8.01 -2.13 -14.02
C ASP A 140 -7.93 -1.20 -15.24
N SER A 141 -6.72 -0.72 -15.54
CA SER A 141 -6.47 0.21 -16.64
C SER A 141 -6.80 -0.35 -18.04
N SER A 142 -6.90 -1.67 -18.19
CA SER A 142 -7.18 -2.33 -19.47
C SER A 142 -8.66 -2.49 -19.75
N THR A 143 -9.53 -2.46 -18.74
CA THR A 143 -10.95 -2.77 -18.87
C THR A 143 -11.87 -1.65 -18.40
N ALA A 144 -11.37 -0.72 -17.58
CA ALA A 144 -12.15 0.36 -17.02
C ALA A 144 -12.64 1.35 -18.06
N THR A 145 -13.87 1.83 -17.87
CA THR A 145 -14.50 2.87 -18.69
C THR A 145 -14.43 4.24 -18.00
N PRO A 146 -14.64 5.36 -18.74
CA PRO A 146 -14.74 6.69 -18.13
C PRO A 146 -15.84 6.78 -17.06
N GLU A 147 -16.92 6.03 -17.21
CA GLU A 147 -18.03 5.95 -16.26
C GLU A 147 -17.61 5.27 -14.96
N ASP A 148 -16.79 4.22 -15.03
CA ASP A 148 -16.25 3.53 -13.86
C ASP A 148 -15.36 4.48 -13.05
N VAL A 149 -14.52 5.26 -13.73
CA VAL A 149 -13.65 6.25 -13.09
C VAL A 149 -14.47 7.33 -12.37
N LYS A 150 -15.52 7.85 -13.02
CA LYS A 150 -16.42 8.84 -12.41
C LYS A 150 -17.18 8.25 -11.22
N SER A 151 -17.59 6.98 -11.30
CA SER A 151 -18.29 6.28 -10.23
C SER A 151 -17.38 6.05 -9.02
N ALA A 152 -16.18 5.50 -9.23
CA ALA A 152 -15.20 5.29 -8.18
C ALA A 152 -14.79 6.61 -7.50
N PHE A 153 -14.60 7.68 -8.29
CA PHE A 153 -14.35 9.01 -7.72
C PHE A 153 -15.50 9.49 -6.82
N ARG A 154 -16.77 9.34 -7.25
CA ARG A 154 -17.94 9.75 -6.45
C ARG A 154 -18.02 9.01 -5.11
N GLU A 155 -17.72 7.71 -5.10
CA GLU A 155 -17.70 6.93 -3.86
C GLU A 155 -16.59 7.42 -2.90
N LEU A 156 -15.37 7.63 -3.39
CA LEU A 156 -14.29 8.18 -2.57
C LEU A 156 -14.55 9.61 -2.13
N ALA A 157 -15.20 10.42 -2.98
CA ALA A 157 -15.57 11.80 -2.65
C ALA A 157 -16.53 11.87 -1.46
N LYS A 158 -17.47 10.93 -1.30
CA LYS A 158 -18.39 10.89 -0.13
C LYS A 158 -17.62 10.77 1.18
N THR A 159 -16.52 10.02 1.20
CA THR A 159 -15.73 9.78 2.42
C THR A 159 -14.68 10.87 2.66
N HIS A 160 -14.08 11.39 1.57
CA HIS A 160 -12.93 12.29 1.65
C HIS A 160 -13.27 13.76 1.36
N HIS A 161 -14.56 14.11 1.16
CA HIS A 161 -14.96 15.50 0.93
C HIS A 161 -14.71 16.35 2.19
N PRO A 162 -14.15 17.56 2.05
CA PRO A 162 -13.90 18.45 3.19
C PRO A 162 -15.15 18.72 4.03
N ASP A 163 -16.33 18.89 3.41
CA ASP A 163 -17.61 19.11 4.10
C ASP A 163 -18.05 17.93 4.97
N MET A 164 -17.51 16.72 4.69
CA MET A 164 -17.75 15.51 5.46
C MET A 164 -16.61 15.22 6.44
N GLY A 165 -15.70 16.17 6.66
CA GLY A 165 -14.56 16.03 7.56
C GLY A 165 -13.34 15.37 6.92
N GLY A 166 -13.31 15.19 5.61
CA GLY A 166 -12.15 14.69 4.87
C GLY A 166 -11.02 15.71 4.76
N ASP A 167 -9.80 15.23 4.48
CA ASP A 167 -8.63 16.10 4.22
C ASP A 167 -8.74 16.72 2.82
N ALA A 168 -8.78 18.05 2.75
CA ALA A 168 -8.89 18.80 1.49
C ALA A 168 -7.77 18.47 0.49
N ARG A 169 -6.55 18.18 0.98
CA ARG A 169 -5.42 17.78 0.12
C ARG A 169 -5.65 16.42 -0.53
N VAL A 170 -6.24 15.49 0.22
CA VAL A 170 -6.62 14.17 -0.31
C VAL A 170 -7.69 14.33 -1.38
N PHE A 171 -8.72 15.13 -1.11
CA PHE A 171 -9.79 15.40 -2.07
C PHE A 171 -9.27 16.04 -3.36
N GLU A 172 -8.43 17.08 -3.24
CA GLU A 172 -7.77 17.71 -4.40
C GLU A 172 -6.92 16.71 -5.19
N ARG A 173 -6.23 15.81 -4.48
CA ARG A 173 -5.43 14.76 -5.11
C ARG A 173 -6.29 13.76 -5.89
N LEU A 174 -7.44 13.38 -5.34
CA LEU A 174 -8.42 12.52 -6.00
C LEU A 174 -8.98 13.17 -7.27
N GLN A 175 -9.29 14.48 -7.23
CA GLN A 175 -9.72 15.23 -8.43
C GLN A 175 -8.66 15.18 -9.54
N LYS A 176 -7.40 15.48 -9.20
CA LYS A 176 -6.27 15.41 -10.14
C LYS A 176 -6.08 14.01 -10.71
N MET A 177 -6.26 12.95 -9.89
CA MET A 177 -6.18 11.58 -10.34
C MET A 177 -7.29 11.23 -11.33
N ARG A 178 -8.54 11.60 -11.04
CA ARG A 178 -9.69 11.43 -11.95
C ARG A 178 -9.43 12.12 -13.29
N ASP A 179 -9.07 13.38 -13.26
CA ASP A 179 -8.88 14.18 -14.46
C ASP A 179 -7.73 13.65 -15.33
N SER A 180 -6.64 13.20 -14.69
CA SER A 180 -5.51 12.57 -15.36
C SER A 180 -5.91 11.28 -16.08
N VAL A 181 -6.74 10.43 -15.45
CA VAL A 181 -7.20 9.19 -16.07
C VAL A 181 -8.17 9.48 -17.20
N LEU A 182 -9.14 10.37 -17.01
CA LEU A 182 -10.11 10.72 -18.05
C LEU A 182 -9.41 11.33 -19.28
N ALA A 183 -8.37 12.14 -19.07
CA ALA A 183 -7.58 12.69 -20.17
C ALA A 183 -6.77 11.63 -20.94
N LEU A 184 -6.42 10.51 -20.31
CA LEU A 184 -5.75 9.38 -20.98
C LEU A 184 -6.71 8.49 -21.76
N MET A 185 -8.02 8.57 -21.46
CA MET A 185 -9.07 7.74 -22.09
C MET A 185 -9.81 8.48 -23.20
N ALA A 186 -9.59 9.80 -23.36
CA ALA A 186 -10.17 10.65 -24.39
C ALA A 186 -9.42 10.51 -25.73
#